data_11478cfc82b7755083590d532bb550b7
#
_entry.id   11478cfc82b7755083590d532bb550b7
#
_cell.length_a   1.000
_cell.length_b   1.000
_cell.length_c   1.000
_cell.angle_alpha   90.00
_cell.angle_beta   90.00
_cell.angle_gamma   90.00
#
_symmetry.space_group_name_H-M   'P 1'
#
loop_
_entity.id
_entity.type
_entity.pdbx_description
1 polymer ?
#
loop_
_entity_poly.entity_id
_entity_poly.type
_entity_poly.pdbx_seq_one_letter_code
_entity_poly.pdbx_strand_id
1 'polypeptide(L)'
;MGMSGHGMPAARWGAGTLLVLGALVGCSGGDGKPSAHAGASSTAAGPTKGPGDYRPPTALCPKVDFGPLTAAVAPTSGAPKGELTGSDPSTSSGAACLQAFRTTGTKADGRSTVYCSAWKDVPTAIKVYAYRLSSAPKEAQGAVVKESGLGVEAFRYQNVKDAAPFADDLRLVVRDSNMECEVQVQSLKPLTDQQVEAAWPAMAVTVRTLLPELRS
;
A
#
# COMPACT_ATOMS: atom_id res chain seq x y z
N MET A 1 25.66 25.38 40.32
CA MET A 1 24.92 26.65 40.63
C MET A 1 24.40 27.21 39.31
N GLY A 2 23.08 27.42 39.19
CA GLY A 2 22.44 28.10 38.06
C GLY A 2 21.28 27.31 37.44
N MET A 3 20.14 27.22 38.19
CA MET A 3 18.82 26.85 37.65
C MET A 3 18.21 28.09 36.99
N SER A 4 17.71 27.96 35.80
CA SER A 4 16.78 28.94 35.22
C SER A 4 15.66 28.20 34.50
N GLY A 5 14.47 28.21 35.08
CA GLY A 5 13.22 27.76 34.51
C GLY A 5 12.62 28.90 33.69
N HIS A 6 11.93 28.51 32.62
CA HIS A 6 10.94 29.30 31.85
C HIS A 6 9.90 28.26 31.36
N GLY A 7 8.67 28.21 31.77
CA GLY A 7 7.66 29.21 31.56
C GLY A 7 6.72 28.66 30.49
N MET A 8 5.66 27.82 30.85
CA MET A 8 4.59 27.40 29.95
C MET A 8 3.61 28.56 29.70
N PRO A 9 3.12 28.76 28.48
CA PRO A 9 1.86 29.47 28.25
C PRO A 9 0.70 28.47 28.07
N ALA A 10 -0.35 28.71 28.84
CA ALA A 10 -1.64 28.09 28.73
C ALA A 10 -2.37 28.53 27.45
N ALA A 11 -2.84 27.58 26.66
CA ALA A 11 -3.70 27.85 25.51
C ALA A 11 -5.18 27.67 25.86
N ARG A 12 -5.94 28.67 25.51
CA ARG A 12 -7.38 28.87 25.74
C ARG A 12 -8.22 27.94 24.90
N TRP A 13 -9.21 27.36 25.54
CA TRP A 13 -10.33 26.64 24.93
C TRP A 13 -11.30 27.64 24.30
N GLY A 14 -11.64 27.45 23.01
CA GLY A 14 -12.71 28.13 22.33
C GLY A 14 -13.80 27.12 21.95
N ALA A 15 -14.89 27.14 22.71
CA ALA A 15 -16.12 26.44 22.34
C ALA A 15 -16.86 27.24 21.28
N GLY A 16 -17.14 26.63 20.13
CA GLY A 16 -17.95 27.19 19.07
C GLY A 16 -19.01 26.20 18.62
N THR A 17 -20.20 26.33 19.23
CA THR A 17 -21.42 25.62 18.84
C THR A 17 -22.06 26.39 17.67
N LEU A 18 -22.29 25.73 16.54
CA LEU A 18 -23.14 26.25 15.47
C LEU A 18 -24.12 25.15 15.03
N LEU A 19 -25.35 25.30 15.53
CA LEU A 19 -26.56 24.66 15.04
C LEU A 19 -26.98 25.37 13.71
N VAL A 20 -27.16 24.61 12.65
CA VAL A 20 -27.90 25.05 11.47
C VAL A 20 -28.98 24.00 11.17
N LEU A 21 -30.20 24.35 11.55
CA LEU A 21 -31.44 23.80 10.99
C LEU A 21 -31.76 24.49 9.66
N GLY A 22 -32.20 23.72 8.68
CA GLY A 22 -32.74 24.29 7.42
C GLY A 22 -33.19 23.15 6.50
N ALA A 23 -34.42 22.77 6.61
CA ALA A 23 -35.60 23.08 5.80
C ALA A 23 -35.72 22.22 4.52
N LEU A 24 -36.72 21.34 4.55
CA LEU A 24 -37.40 20.66 3.44
C LEU A 24 -38.24 21.65 2.62
N VAL A 25 -38.10 21.66 1.31
CA VAL A 25 -39.08 22.07 0.26
C VAL A 25 -38.50 21.56 -1.06
N GLY A 26 -39.12 20.83 -1.95
CA GLY A 26 -40.38 20.86 -2.54
C GLY A 26 -40.23 20.22 -3.91
N CYS A 27 -41.11 19.30 -4.29
CA CYS A 27 -41.23 18.74 -5.63
C CYS A 27 -41.64 19.83 -6.65
N SER A 28 -40.97 19.82 -7.81
CA SER A 28 -41.55 20.37 -9.04
C SER A 28 -40.90 19.70 -10.24
N GLY A 29 -41.74 19.12 -11.13
CA GLY A 29 -41.31 18.41 -12.31
C GLY A 29 -40.71 19.34 -13.38
N GLY A 30 -39.80 18.75 -14.16
CA GLY A 30 -39.21 19.37 -15.33
C GLY A 30 -38.50 18.31 -16.15
N ASP A 31 -39.02 18.05 -17.36
CA ASP A 31 -38.41 17.21 -18.38
C ASP A 31 -37.00 17.69 -18.73
N GLY A 32 -36.01 17.00 -18.28
CA GLY A 32 -34.60 17.25 -18.59
C GLY A 32 -33.89 15.96 -18.97
N LYS A 33 -33.39 15.90 -20.20
CA LYS A 33 -32.51 14.88 -20.75
C LYS A 33 -31.51 14.34 -19.72
N PRO A 34 -31.30 13.01 -19.63
CA PRO A 34 -30.27 12.48 -18.75
C PRO A 34 -28.89 12.84 -19.28
N SER A 35 -28.24 13.80 -18.63
CA SER A 35 -26.78 13.94 -18.70
C SER A 35 -26.14 12.68 -18.09
N ALA A 36 -25.36 12.00 -18.88
CA ALA A 36 -24.53 10.90 -18.43
C ALA A 36 -23.55 11.42 -17.37
N HIS A 37 -23.92 11.29 -16.10
CA HIS A 37 -22.94 11.39 -15.04
C HIS A 37 -21.99 10.20 -15.18
N ALA A 38 -20.73 10.50 -15.42
CA ALA A 38 -19.64 9.54 -15.29
C ALA A 38 -19.79 8.84 -13.93
N GLY A 39 -20.18 7.58 -13.97
CA GLY A 39 -20.40 6.78 -12.78
C GLY A 39 -19.11 6.76 -11.98
N ALA A 40 -19.17 7.25 -10.74
CA ALA A 40 -18.20 6.88 -9.73
C ALA A 40 -18.18 5.35 -9.70
N SER A 41 -17.05 4.75 -10.09
CA SER A 41 -16.83 3.31 -9.93
C SER A 41 -16.94 3.02 -8.45
N SER A 42 -18.11 2.55 -8.01
CA SER A 42 -18.24 1.97 -6.69
C SER A 42 -17.33 0.75 -6.70
N THR A 43 -16.24 0.80 -5.96
CA THR A 43 -15.40 -0.37 -5.68
C THR A 43 -16.33 -1.39 -5.06
N ALA A 44 -16.72 -2.41 -5.82
CA ALA A 44 -17.57 -3.48 -5.30
C ALA A 44 -16.86 -4.07 -4.09
N ALA A 45 -17.53 -4.12 -2.96
CA ALA A 45 -17.00 -4.75 -1.78
C ALA A 45 -16.66 -6.21 -2.14
N GLY A 46 -15.37 -6.56 -2.06
CA GLY A 46 -14.92 -7.90 -2.38
C GLY A 46 -15.47 -8.96 -1.42
N PRO A 47 -15.21 -10.23 -1.67
CA PRO A 47 -15.71 -11.31 -0.85
C PRO A 47 -15.27 -11.15 0.61
N THR A 48 -16.19 -11.42 1.56
CA THR A 48 -15.94 -11.36 3.00
C THR A 48 -15.89 -12.74 3.65
N LYS A 49 -16.17 -13.80 2.90
CA LYS A 49 -16.27 -15.20 3.37
C LYS A 49 -15.70 -16.14 2.32
N GLY A 50 -15.42 -17.39 2.74
CA GLY A 50 -14.99 -18.48 1.89
C GLY A 50 -13.48 -18.64 1.76
N PRO A 51 -13.03 -19.62 0.97
CA PRO A 51 -11.61 -19.92 0.78
C PRO A 51 -10.86 -18.83 0.01
N GLY A 52 -11.58 -18.04 -0.81
CA GLY A 52 -11.02 -16.98 -1.65
C GLY A 52 -10.69 -17.42 -3.07
N ASP A 53 -10.18 -16.46 -3.86
CA ASP A 53 -9.97 -16.58 -5.29
C ASP A 53 -8.52 -16.89 -5.68
N TYR A 54 -7.65 -17.01 -4.68
CA TYR A 54 -6.21 -17.16 -4.90
C TYR A 54 -5.65 -18.42 -4.27
N ARG A 55 -4.74 -19.06 -5.00
CA ARG A 55 -3.87 -20.11 -4.47
C ARG A 55 -2.49 -19.52 -4.15
N PRO A 56 -1.74 -20.14 -3.20
CA PRO A 56 -0.38 -19.72 -2.91
C PRO A 56 0.49 -19.72 -4.16
N PRO A 57 1.12 -18.59 -4.51
CA PRO A 57 2.06 -18.56 -5.62
C PRO A 57 3.31 -19.39 -5.28
N THR A 58 3.72 -20.25 -6.19
CA THR A 58 4.95 -21.07 -6.06
C THR A 58 6.16 -20.43 -6.75
N ALA A 59 5.90 -19.51 -7.70
CA ALA A 59 6.91 -18.71 -8.37
C ALA A 59 6.31 -17.35 -8.73
N LEU A 60 6.91 -16.28 -8.24
CA LEU A 60 6.39 -14.93 -8.42
C LEU A 60 7.13 -14.16 -9.52
N CYS A 61 8.46 -14.28 -9.63
CA CYS A 61 9.26 -13.51 -10.57
C CYS A 61 8.82 -13.58 -12.03
N PRO A 62 8.37 -14.70 -12.59
CA PRO A 62 7.88 -14.75 -13.96
C PRO A 62 6.63 -13.89 -14.24
N LYS A 63 5.92 -13.48 -13.18
CA LYS A 63 4.66 -12.72 -13.25
C LYS A 63 4.82 -11.25 -12.86
N VAL A 64 5.91 -10.89 -12.16
CA VAL A 64 6.15 -9.51 -11.71
C VAL A 64 6.80 -8.71 -12.81
N ASP A 65 6.15 -7.63 -13.22
CA ASP A 65 6.76 -6.59 -14.05
C ASP A 65 7.30 -5.45 -13.16
N PHE A 66 8.62 -5.32 -13.10
CA PHE A 66 9.30 -4.20 -12.44
C PHE A 66 9.47 -2.97 -13.34
N GLY A 67 9.02 -3.04 -14.60
CA GLY A 67 9.13 -1.92 -15.57
C GLY A 67 8.55 -0.61 -15.04
N PRO A 68 7.36 -0.58 -14.43
CA PRO A 68 6.80 0.65 -13.86
C PRO A 68 7.71 1.34 -12.86
N LEU A 69 8.47 0.60 -12.05
CA LEU A 69 9.37 1.16 -11.03
C LEU A 69 10.59 1.89 -11.63
N THR A 70 10.85 1.75 -12.92
CA THR A 70 11.94 2.49 -13.60
C THR A 70 11.72 4.00 -13.62
N ALA A 71 10.50 4.46 -13.38
CA ALA A 71 10.19 5.88 -13.21
C ALA A 71 10.81 6.48 -11.92
N ALA A 72 11.04 5.65 -10.89
CA ALA A 72 11.59 6.06 -9.60
C ALA A 72 13.05 5.65 -9.43
N VAL A 73 13.38 4.40 -9.80
CA VAL A 73 14.70 3.80 -9.58
C VAL A 73 15.16 3.02 -10.82
N ALA A 74 16.47 3.00 -11.07
CA ALA A 74 17.01 2.28 -12.22
C ALA A 74 17.34 0.82 -11.84
N PRO A 75 16.76 -0.21 -12.49
CA PRO A 75 17.13 -1.60 -12.23
C PRO A 75 18.59 -1.85 -12.60
N THR A 76 19.22 -2.80 -11.91
CA THR A 76 20.50 -3.34 -12.33
C THR A 76 20.30 -4.40 -13.42
N SER A 77 21.38 -4.76 -14.13
CA SER A 77 21.33 -5.75 -15.22
C SER A 77 21.08 -7.20 -14.75
N GLY A 78 21.03 -7.46 -13.44
CA GLY A 78 20.75 -8.79 -12.90
C GLY A 78 19.28 -9.17 -13.06
N ALA A 79 19.01 -10.45 -13.35
CA ALA A 79 17.66 -10.97 -13.35
C ALA A 79 17.03 -10.91 -11.94
N PRO A 80 15.69 -10.71 -11.83
CA PRO A 80 14.99 -10.81 -10.56
C PRO A 80 15.19 -12.17 -9.90
N LYS A 81 15.25 -12.20 -8.56
CA LYS A 81 15.44 -13.40 -7.76
C LYS A 81 14.17 -13.75 -6.99
N GLY A 82 13.69 -14.97 -7.17
CA GLY A 82 12.52 -15.49 -6.47
C GLY A 82 12.89 -16.28 -5.24
N GLU A 83 12.01 -16.24 -4.24
CA GLU A 83 12.06 -17.10 -3.05
C GLU A 83 10.65 -17.45 -2.58
N LEU A 84 10.50 -18.59 -1.91
CA LEU A 84 9.25 -18.95 -1.25
C LEU A 84 9.18 -18.24 0.10
N THR A 85 7.99 -17.73 0.43
CA THR A 85 7.72 -17.07 1.71
C THR A 85 6.56 -17.77 2.41
N GLY A 86 6.83 -18.26 3.63
CA GLY A 86 5.85 -19.04 4.38
C GLY A 86 5.61 -20.41 3.75
N SER A 87 5.65 -21.44 4.54
CA SER A 87 5.49 -22.84 4.08
C SER A 87 4.35 -23.56 4.78
N ASP A 88 3.59 -22.85 5.61
CA ASP A 88 2.47 -23.43 6.34
C ASP A 88 1.14 -23.08 5.67
N PRO A 89 0.61 -23.97 4.81
CA PRO A 89 -0.66 -23.73 4.12
C PRO A 89 -1.86 -23.66 5.07
N SER A 90 -1.71 -24.06 6.35
CA SER A 90 -2.75 -23.89 7.36
C SER A 90 -2.94 -22.41 7.77
N THR A 91 -1.96 -21.59 7.52
CA THR A 91 -1.98 -20.14 7.83
C THR A 91 -1.84 -19.29 6.59
N SER A 92 -0.65 -19.29 5.97
CA SER A 92 -0.38 -18.60 4.72
C SER A 92 0.79 -19.24 4.00
N SER A 93 0.78 -19.14 2.68
CA SER A 93 1.88 -19.56 1.84
C SER A 93 2.02 -18.61 0.67
N GLY A 94 3.24 -18.36 0.22
CA GLY A 94 3.48 -17.38 -0.82
C GLY A 94 4.88 -17.43 -1.41
N ALA A 95 5.18 -16.38 -2.17
CA ALA A 95 6.48 -16.18 -2.78
C ALA A 95 6.85 -14.69 -2.78
N ALA A 96 8.14 -14.43 -2.91
CA ALA A 96 8.69 -13.10 -3.15
C ALA A 96 9.46 -13.07 -4.46
N CYS A 97 9.58 -11.87 -5.02
CA CYS A 97 10.44 -11.57 -6.13
C CYS A 97 11.20 -10.28 -5.87
N LEU A 98 12.53 -10.32 -5.97
CA LEU A 98 13.42 -9.20 -5.71
C LEU A 98 14.12 -8.75 -6.98
N GLN A 99 14.17 -7.44 -7.21
CA GLN A 99 14.96 -6.78 -8.25
C GLN A 99 15.89 -5.76 -7.58
N ALA A 100 17.20 -5.94 -7.75
CA ALA A 100 18.16 -4.93 -7.32
C ALA A 100 18.06 -3.69 -8.20
N PHE A 101 18.23 -2.51 -7.62
CA PHE A 101 18.28 -1.25 -8.34
C PHE A 101 19.43 -0.35 -7.88
N ARG A 102 19.63 0.76 -8.58
CA ARG A 102 20.54 1.85 -8.21
C ARG A 102 19.78 3.18 -8.20
N THR A 103 20.08 4.01 -7.24
CA THR A 103 19.59 5.40 -7.19
C THR A 103 20.52 6.30 -8.01
N THR A 104 21.83 6.06 -7.90
CA THR A 104 22.89 6.80 -8.63
C THR A 104 24.04 5.85 -8.94
N GLY A 105 24.80 6.17 -10.01
CA GLY A 105 26.00 5.40 -10.35
C GLY A 105 25.72 4.02 -10.96
N THR A 106 26.67 3.08 -10.81
CA THR A 106 26.63 1.75 -11.49
C THR A 106 26.39 0.58 -10.55
N LYS A 107 26.62 0.76 -9.22
CA LYS A 107 26.44 -0.29 -8.22
C LYS A 107 25.02 -0.27 -7.68
N ALA A 108 24.49 -1.46 -7.38
CA ALA A 108 23.22 -1.56 -6.66
C ALA A 108 23.34 -0.92 -5.27
N ASP A 109 22.38 -0.07 -4.94
CA ASP A 109 22.25 0.57 -3.63
C ASP A 109 20.83 0.48 -3.07
N GLY A 110 20.02 -0.42 -3.65
CA GLY A 110 18.69 -0.70 -3.18
C GLY A 110 18.08 -1.95 -3.82
N ARG A 111 16.86 -2.27 -3.40
CA ARG A 111 16.06 -3.37 -3.95
C ARG A 111 14.58 -3.01 -3.97
N SER A 112 13.90 -3.48 -4.99
CA SER A 112 12.45 -3.56 -5.02
C SER A 112 12.05 -5.00 -4.77
N THR A 113 11.08 -5.23 -3.88
CA THR A 113 10.59 -6.57 -3.55
C THR A 113 9.07 -6.59 -3.64
N VAL A 114 8.56 -7.63 -4.27
CA VAL A 114 7.13 -7.94 -4.27
C VAL A 114 6.95 -9.24 -3.51
N TYR A 115 6.15 -9.20 -2.45
CA TYR A 115 5.71 -10.37 -1.68
C TYR A 115 4.23 -10.58 -1.96
N CYS A 116 3.80 -11.81 -2.23
CA CYS A 116 2.39 -12.16 -2.27
C CYS A 116 2.16 -13.47 -1.52
N SER A 117 1.20 -13.48 -0.61
CA SER A 117 0.82 -14.64 0.19
C SER A 117 -0.69 -14.85 0.12
N ALA A 118 -1.11 -16.09 -0.18
CA ALA A 118 -2.49 -16.49 -0.02
C ALA A 118 -2.70 -17.01 1.41
N TRP A 119 -3.68 -16.44 2.09
CA TRP A 119 -4.15 -16.90 3.38
C TRP A 119 -5.13 -18.06 3.20
N LYS A 120 -5.27 -18.90 4.22
CA LYS A 120 -6.15 -20.09 4.17
C LYS A 120 -7.59 -19.77 3.79
N ASP A 121 -8.06 -18.55 4.12
CA ASP A 121 -9.40 -18.07 3.81
C ASP A 121 -9.47 -16.53 3.87
N VAL A 122 -10.54 -15.97 3.33
CA VAL A 122 -10.79 -14.53 3.28
C VAL A 122 -10.88 -13.89 4.68
N PRO A 123 -11.58 -14.47 5.68
CA PRO A 123 -11.62 -13.91 7.02
C PRO A 123 -10.25 -13.77 7.67
N THR A 124 -9.34 -14.72 7.43
CA THR A 124 -7.95 -14.65 7.92
C THR A 124 -7.19 -13.50 7.26
N ALA A 125 -7.29 -13.36 5.94
CA ALA A 125 -6.67 -12.25 5.21
C ALA A 125 -7.16 -10.89 5.71
N ILE A 126 -8.46 -10.74 5.95
CA ILE A 126 -9.06 -9.52 6.52
C ILE A 126 -8.45 -9.19 7.90
N LYS A 127 -8.35 -10.18 8.79
CA LYS A 127 -7.77 -9.97 10.12
C LYS A 127 -6.31 -9.54 10.07
N VAL A 128 -5.52 -10.18 9.21
CA VAL A 128 -4.10 -9.85 9.06
C VAL A 128 -3.92 -8.47 8.45
N TYR A 129 -4.66 -8.14 7.41
CA TYR A 129 -4.62 -6.81 6.82
C TYR A 129 -5.01 -5.73 7.85
N ALA A 130 -6.09 -5.93 8.60
CA ALA A 130 -6.52 -5.00 9.65
C ALA A 130 -5.45 -4.82 10.74
N TYR A 131 -4.79 -5.91 11.15
CA TYR A 131 -3.68 -5.86 12.09
C TYR A 131 -2.51 -5.04 11.52
N ARG A 132 -2.10 -5.28 10.27
CA ARG A 132 -1.02 -4.53 9.61
C ARG A 132 -1.36 -3.05 9.49
N LEU A 133 -2.58 -2.72 9.05
CA LEU A 133 -3.05 -1.33 8.96
C LEU A 133 -3.03 -0.63 10.34
N SER A 134 -3.43 -1.33 11.40
CA SER A 134 -3.41 -0.78 12.77
C SER A 134 -2.00 -0.60 13.34
N SER A 135 -1.05 -1.41 12.88
CA SER A 135 0.36 -1.35 13.30
C SER A 135 1.17 -0.32 12.51
N ALA A 136 0.81 -0.09 11.26
CA ALA A 136 1.53 0.81 10.35
C ALA A 136 1.83 2.22 10.92
N PRO A 137 0.92 2.88 11.68
CA PRO A 137 1.23 4.19 12.29
C PRO A 137 2.38 4.18 13.30
N LYS A 138 2.72 3.01 13.88
CA LYS A 138 3.85 2.86 14.81
C LYS A 138 5.18 2.65 14.09
N GLU A 139 5.12 2.36 12.81
CA GLU A 139 6.26 2.05 11.95
C GLU A 139 6.53 3.16 10.94
N ALA A 140 5.50 3.97 10.66
CA ALA A 140 5.54 4.96 9.60
C ALA A 140 6.28 6.25 10.01
N GLN A 141 7.02 6.80 9.05
CA GLN A 141 7.39 8.20 9.04
C GLN A 141 6.25 8.97 8.33
N GLY A 142 5.56 9.81 9.08
CA GLY A 142 4.43 10.56 8.54
C GLY A 142 3.13 9.75 8.49
N ALA A 143 2.30 10.03 7.50
CA ALA A 143 0.97 9.47 7.41
C ALA A 143 0.94 8.07 6.77
N VAL A 144 0.07 7.20 7.30
CA VAL A 144 -0.40 6.02 6.59
C VAL A 144 -1.55 6.43 5.68
N VAL A 145 -1.39 6.24 4.38
CA VAL A 145 -2.35 6.69 3.36
C VAL A 145 -3.11 5.48 2.83
N LYS A 146 -4.44 5.51 2.89
CA LYS A 146 -5.29 4.50 2.23
C LYS A 146 -5.31 4.76 0.74
N GLU A 147 -5.18 3.70 -0.05
CA GLU A 147 -5.24 3.73 -1.51
C GLU A 147 -6.57 3.13 -1.99
N SER A 148 -7.12 3.71 -3.05
CA SER A 148 -8.33 3.23 -3.70
C SER A 148 -8.05 2.62 -5.08
N GLY A 149 -8.89 1.67 -5.50
CA GLY A 149 -8.74 1.04 -6.82
C GLY A 149 -7.59 0.06 -6.94
N LEU A 150 -7.09 -0.44 -5.80
CA LEU A 150 -6.10 -1.51 -5.72
C LEU A 150 -6.65 -2.64 -4.85
N GLY A 151 -6.94 -3.80 -5.47
CA GLY A 151 -7.62 -4.87 -4.77
C GLY A 151 -8.90 -4.40 -4.09
N VAL A 152 -9.25 -5.03 -2.98
CA VAL A 152 -10.40 -4.64 -2.13
C VAL A 152 -9.99 -3.55 -1.14
N GLU A 153 -8.77 -3.62 -0.62
CA GLU A 153 -8.21 -2.67 0.36
C GLU A 153 -6.71 -2.50 0.11
N ALA A 154 -6.24 -1.27 0.24
CA ALA A 154 -4.82 -0.98 0.18
C ALA A 154 -4.43 0.21 1.06
N PHE A 155 -3.17 0.22 1.52
CA PHE A 155 -2.54 1.36 2.18
C PHE A 155 -1.05 1.41 1.88
N ARG A 156 -0.48 2.60 2.00
CA ARG A 156 0.95 2.84 1.84
C ARG A 156 1.52 3.66 2.99
N TYR A 157 2.81 3.50 3.23
CA TYR A 157 3.56 4.30 4.19
C TYR A 157 5.07 4.18 3.94
N GLN A 158 5.82 5.16 4.42
CA GLN A 158 7.27 5.08 4.53
C GLN A 158 7.62 4.49 5.89
N ASN A 159 8.29 3.35 5.91
CA ASN A 159 8.66 2.64 7.13
C ASN A 159 9.97 3.19 7.69
N VAL A 160 10.02 3.40 9.01
CA VAL A 160 11.25 3.80 9.73
C VAL A 160 11.62 2.81 10.82
N LYS A 161 10.65 2.00 11.27
CA LYS A 161 10.91 0.92 12.21
C LYS A 161 11.56 -0.23 11.46
N ASP A 162 12.67 -0.72 11.99
CA ASP A 162 13.42 -1.84 11.40
C ASP A 162 13.88 -1.58 9.95
N ALA A 163 13.90 -0.31 9.51
CA ALA A 163 14.36 0.06 8.18
C ALA A 163 15.88 -0.11 8.00
N ALA A 164 16.65 -0.07 9.08
CA ALA A 164 18.10 -0.25 8.98
C ALA A 164 18.48 -1.59 8.29
N PRO A 165 19.41 -1.59 7.34
CA PRO A 165 20.35 -0.50 7.02
C PRO A 165 19.83 0.49 5.96
N PHE A 166 18.54 0.46 5.61
CA PHE A 166 17.99 1.31 4.54
C PHE A 166 17.76 2.74 5.04
N ALA A 167 18.05 3.71 4.17
CA ALA A 167 17.73 5.12 4.39
C ALA A 167 16.25 5.40 4.09
N ASP A 168 15.70 4.69 3.08
CA ASP A 168 14.27 4.73 2.75
C ASP A 168 13.73 3.32 2.59
N ASP A 169 12.50 3.11 3.07
CA ASP A 169 11.74 1.86 2.96
C ASP A 169 10.26 2.21 2.71
N LEU A 170 9.90 2.29 1.42
CA LEU A 170 8.54 2.56 0.99
C LEU A 170 7.76 1.25 0.92
N ARG A 171 6.56 1.22 1.46
CA ARG A 171 5.69 0.04 1.51
C ARG A 171 4.29 0.33 1.02
N LEU A 172 3.82 -0.51 0.11
CA LEU A 172 2.43 -0.57 -0.37
C LEU A 172 1.89 -1.96 -0.07
N VAL A 173 0.83 -2.03 0.72
CA VAL A 173 0.15 -3.27 1.12
C VAL A 173 -1.22 -3.30 0.47
N VAL A 174 -1.52 -4.40 -0.22
CA VAL A 174 -2.79 -4.59 -0.94
C VAL A 174 -3.38 -5.92 -0.55
N ARG A 175 -4.66 -5.93 -0.19
CA ARG A 175 -5.46 -7.16 -0.01
C ARG A 175 -6.50 -7.28 -1.12
N ASP A 176 -6.58 -8.45 -1.72
CA ASP A 176 -7.67 -8.82 -2.62
C ASP A 176 -8.12 -10.25 -2.30
N SER A 177 -9.40 -10.42 -1.93
CA SER A 177 -9.92 -11.71 -1.46
C SER A 177 -9.06 -12.29 -0.32
N ASN A 178 -8.51 -13.50 -0.48
CA ASN A 178 -7.60 -14.16 0.47
C ASN A 178 -6.10 -13.90 0.17
N MET A 179 -5.76 -13.08 -0.82
CA MET A 179 -4.39 -12.71 -1.16
C MET A 179 -4.01 -11.38 -0.49
N GLU A 180 -2.80 -11.33 0.05
CA GLU A 180 -2.13 -10.09 0.42
C GLU A 180 -0.84 -9.97 -0.37
N CYS A 181 -0.65 -8.85 -1.04
CA CYS A 181 0.59 -8.48 -1.70
C CYS A 181 1.20 -7.24 -1.04
N GLU A 182 2.50 -7.22 -0.87
CA GLU A 182 3.28 -6.07 -0.45
C GLU A 182 4.34 -5.77 -1.48
N VAL A 183 4.43 -4.51 -1.90
CA VAL A 183 5.55 -3.99 -2.68
C VAL A 183 6.40 -3.13 -1.77
N GLN A 184 7.71 -3.35 -1.81
CA GLN A 184 8.70 -2.58 -1.08
C GLN A 184 9.69 -1.96 -2.06
N VAL A 185 10.10 -0.72 -1.79
CA VAL A 185 11.24 -0.05 -2.42
C VAL A 185 12.17 0.38 -1.30
N GLN A 186 13.30 -0.31 -1.17
CA GLN A 186 14.26 -0.14 -0.08
C GLN A 186 15.59 0.37 -0.62
N SER A 187 16.04 1.54 -0.19
CA SER A 187 17.28 2.18 -0.62
C SER A 187 18.26 2.37 0.53
N LEU A 188 19.55 2.04 0.30
CA LEU A 188 20.65 2.33 1.23
C LEU A 188 21.04 3.81 1.25
N LYS A 189 20.63 4.58 0.24
CA LYS A 189 20.81 6.03 0.16
C LYS A 189 19.46 6.70 0.14
N PRO A 190 19.35 7.94 0.66
CA PRO A 190 18.11 8.68 0.58
C PRO A 190 17.63 8.82 -0.87
N LEU A 191 16.36 8.53 -1.09
CA LEU A 191 15.66 8.85 -2.33
C LEU A 191 15.35 10.36 -2.35
N THR A 192 15.34 10.96 -3.52
CA THR A 192 14.82 12.32 -3.67
C THR A 192 13.30 12.33 -3.54
N ASP A 193 12.72 13.47 -3.18
CA ASP A 193 11.25 13.62 -3.12
C ASP A 193 10.59 13.21 -4.44
N GLN A 194 11.20 13.57 -5.58
CA GLN A 194 10.73 13.17 -6.91
C GLN A 194 10.73 11.65 -7.10
N GLN A 195 11.74 10.94 -6.60
CA GLN A 195 11.80 9.48 -6.66
C GLN A 195 10.75 8.84 -5.77
N VAL A 196 10.55 9.36 -4.56
CA VAL A 196 9.50 8.90 -3.64
C VAL A 196 8.12 9.08 -4.26
N GLU A 197 7.83 10.27 -4.81
CA GLU A 197 6.54 10.56 -5.45
C GLU A 197 6.31 9.71 -6.72
N ALA A 198 7.35 9.40 -7.48
CA ALA A 198 7.26 8.51 -8.64
C ALA A 198 7.11 7.03 -8.25
N ALA A 199 7.64 6.62 -7.10
CA ALA A 199 7.58 5.23 -6.64
C ALA A 199 6.15 4.79 -6.32
N TRP A 200 5.33 5.63 -5.68
CA TRP A 200 3.98 5.25 -5.25
C TRP A 200 3.07 4.80 -6.40
N PRO A 201 2.87 5.59 -7.47
CA PRO A 201 2.06 5.15 -8.60
C PRO A 201 2.68 3.94 -9.32
N ALA A 202 4.01 3.84 -9.37
CA ALA A 202 4.71 2.71 -9.98
C ALA A 202 4.46 1.41 -9.21
N MET A 203 4.55 1.42 -7.88
CA MET A 203 4.21 0.28 -7.02
C MET A 203 2.74 -0.14 -7.21
N ALA A 204 1.83 0.84 -7.30
CA ALA A 204 0.41 0.58 -7.54
C ALA A 204 0.15 -0.08 -8.90
N VAL A 205 0.84 0.35 -9.95
CA VAL A 205 0.75 -0.28 -11.28
C VAL A 205 1.28 -1.71 -11.23
N THR A 206 2.44 -1.94 -10.59
CA THR A 206 3.03 -3.28 -10.44
C THR A 206 2.03 -4.27 -9.79
N VAL A 207 1.35 -3.88 -8.71
CA VAL A 207 0.35 -4.77 -8.06
C VAL A 207 -0.90 -4.92 -8.92
N ARG A 208 -1.37 -3.86 -9.55
CA ARG A 208 -2.58 -3.89 -10.37
C ARG A 208 -2.45 -4.85 -11.55
N THR A 209 -1.28 -4.91 -12.17
CA THR A 209 -1.01 -5.87 -13.27
C THR A 209 -0.79 -7.28 -12.75
N LEU A 210 -0.24 -7.45 -11.55
CA LEU A 210 0.09 -8.75 -10.98
C LEU A 210 -1.13 -9.52 -10.46
N LEU A 211 -2.05 -8.86 -9.74
CA LEU A 211 -3.18 -9.55 -9.08
C LEU A 211 -4.02 -10.42 -10.02
N PRO A 212 -4.40 -9.99 -11.25
CA PRO A 212 -5.13 -10.83 -12.18
C PRO A 212 -4.36 -12.11 -12.58
N GLU A 213 -3.03 -12.03 -12.68
CA GLU A 213 -2.15 -13.16 -13.04
C GLU A 213 -2.03 -14.22 -11.93
N LEU A 214 -2.43 -13.87 -10.70
CA LEU A 214 -2.39 -14.75 -9.54
C LEU A 214 -3.72 -15.42 -9.23
N ARG A 215 -4.82 -14.96 -9.82
CA ARG A 215 -6.14 -15.60 -9.66
C ARG A 215 -6.15 -17.01 -10.21
N SER A 216 -6.82 -17.92 -9.51
CA SER A 216 -6.93 -19.36 -9.82
C SER A 216 -8.29 -19.71 -10.42
#